data_bfc51e7350f581108f3dfa1e7d2a1f79
#
_entry.id   bfc51e7350f581108f3dfa1e7d2a1f79
#
_cell.length_a   1.000
_cell.length_b   1.000
_cell.length_c   1.000
_cell.angle_alpha   90.00
_cell.angle_beta   90.00
_cell.angle_gamma   90.00
#
_symmetry.space_group_name_H-M   'P 1'
#
loop_
_entity.id
_entity.type
_entity.pdbx_description
1 polymer ?
#
loop_
_entity_poly.entity_id
_entity_poly.type
_entity_poly.pdbx_seq_one_letter_code
_entity_poly.pdbx_strand_id
1 'polypeptide(L)'
;MIVVMAAMSGAKYFYYLNHQGKLNATLSDGTWHHLTLAWTAPTDNSNTGSVTYTFNDKNPTTGASQSGQSATISLDLSKLGINVTDVTKIVTWGFTGVSGTFGTNNVVAFEHIPGLVNAQAKTTITDETLGRSITADGYVNGGDTVSYRHQLTYVSGSQSWQNIVAQLPAIPNVTWQSGTVTYADGSQETLPSTALSSNPVTHVLTKSLSSTNATATIQLTGRAAAVTTETPVADSQATFAGTNQVMTSTSPNYTIYPAHQWSVNWTAEADATVAPGSNVTITGLATVAGEPAVSNHEVTVHANLNGQPWPTFTLNGTAASPNEVGAFTLTLSADKLISGTNSVTVYVTDSRGNRSATIATTVMVAGKLAFSQFAKTSSFTTTILSGQQMLINRNPDWQVQVQNSLGTGTTWQLTVQASELTETTTQHRLAGEMVWCCADGTQLPLAIAVQVAQGTNTQPSQVTDITGAWQNTTGIRLHVASAASRGTYHGQLTWTLTNSPG
;
A
#
# COMPACT_ATOMS: atom_id res chain seq x y z
N MET A 1 -13.23 -34.63 45.21
CA MET A 1 -13.07 -34.86 46.66
C MET A 1 -12.45 -33.62 47.25
N ILE A 2 -13.18 -32.88 48.10
CA ILE A 2 -12.64 -31.70 48.79
C ILE A 2 -12.37 -32.13 50.22
N VAL A 3 -11.12 -32.04 50.66
CA VAL A 3 -10.70 -32.29 52.03
C VAL A 3 -10.47 -30.94 52.69
N VAL A 4 -11.27 -30.62 53.71
CA VAL A 4 -11.01 -29.49 54.59
C VAL A 4 -10.20 -30.05 55.76
N MET A 5 -8.93 -29.67 55.89
CA MET A 5 -8.11 -29.99 57.05
C MET A 5 -8.13 -28.82 58.03
N ALA A 6 -8.62 -29.04 59.23
CA ALA A 6 -8.32 -28.20 60.37
C ALA A 6 -7.25 -28.92 61.24
N ALA A 7 -6.06 -28.31 61.37
CA ALA A 7 -5.03 -28.83 62.26
C ALA A 7 -5.22 -28.25 63.64
N MET A 8 -5.42 -29.12 64.64
CA MET A 8 -5.22 -28.79 66.05
C MET A 8 -4.26 -29.79 66.67
N SER A 9 -3.31 -29.27 67.42
CA SER A 9 -2.29 -30.03 68.11
C SER A 9 -2.94 -30.86 69.28
N GLY A 10 -2.71 -32.19 69.30
CA GLY A 10 -2.85 -33.04 70.49
C GLY A 10 -4.04 -33.96 70.58
N ALA A 11 -4.95 -34.04 69.62
CA ALA A 11 -6.07 -35.00 69.65
C ALA A 11 -6.15 -35.80 68.33
N LYS A 12 -6.48 -37.11 68.45
CA LYS A 12 -6.74 -37.94 67.27
C LYS A 12 -8.14 -37.59 66.75
N TYR A 13 -8.24 -36.94 65.63
CA TYR A 13 -9.49 -36.64 64.93
C TYR A 13 -9.67 -37.58 63.73
N PHE A 14 -10.89 -38.14 63.61
CA PHE A 14 -11.32 -38.88 62.45
C PHE A 14 -12.04 -37.88 61.50
N TYR A 15 -11.60 -37.76 60.29
CA TYR A 15 -12.25 -36.93 59.29
C TYR A 15 -13.12 -37.79 58.39
N TYR A 16 -14.35 -37.41 58.23
CA TYR A 16 -15.20 -37.97 57.18
C TYR A 16 -15.06 -37.15 55.90
N LEU A 17 -14.69 -37.86 54.81
CA LEU A 17 -14.70 -37.26 53.52
C LEU A 17 -16.13 -37.17 52.99
N ASN A 18 -16.66 -35.99 52.85
CA ASN A 18 -17.94 -35.80 52.20
C ASN A 18 -17.71 -35.77 50.65
N HIS A 19 -18.05 -36.90 50.02
CA HIS A 19 -17.90 -37.06 48.58
C HIS A 19 -19.08 -36.38 47.86
N GLN A 20 -18.85 -35.19 47.35
CA GLN A 20 -19.82 -34.49 46.52
C GLN A 20 -19.35 -34.54 45.02
N GLY A 21 -20.33 -34.57 44.10
CA GLY A 21 -20.06 -34.54 42.67
C GLY A 21 -19.24 -35.73 42.18
N LYS A 22 -19.61 -36.94 42.56
CA LYS A 22 -18.93 -38.16 42.11
C LYS A 22 -19.02 -38.29 40.59
N LEU A 23 -17.89 -38.42 39.91
CA LEU A 23 -17.81 -38.79 38.50
C LEU A 23 -17.69 -40.33 38.40
N ASN A 24 -18.30 -40.90 37.37
CA ASN A 24 -18.16 -42.33 37.08
C ASN A 24 -16.93 -42.51 36.15
N ALA A 25 -15.74 -42.51 36.73
CA ALA A 25 -14.47 -42.54 36.03
C ALA A 25 -13.50 -43.52 36.69
N THR A 26 -12.74 -44.22 35.89
CA THR A 26 -11.64 -45.08 36.34
C THR A 26 -10.32 -44.29 36.12
N LEU A 27 -9.60 -44.04 37.20
CA LEU A 27 -8.33 -43.30 37.17
C LEU A 27 -7.10 -44.22 37.14
N SER A 28 -7.30 -45.54 37.27
CA SER A 28 -6.22 -46.54 37.35
C SER A 28 -6.20 -47.47 36.15
N ASP A 29 -6.44 -46.92 34.95
CA ASP A 29 -6.44 -47.66 33.70
C ASP A 29 -5.11 -47.58 32.93
N GLY A 30 -4.11 -46.86 33.51
CA GLY A 30 -2.79 -46.70 32.89
C GLY A 30 -2.73 -45.68 31.75
N THR A 31 -3.82 -44.91 31.58
CA THR A 31 -3.86 -43.86 30.55
C THR A 31 -3.82 -42.47 31.17
N TRP A 32 -3.42 -41.48 30.36
CA TRP A 32 -3.53 -40.09 30.73
C TRP A 32 -4.98 -39.59 30.60
N HIS A 33 -5.45 -38.88 31.62
CA HIS A 33 -6.77 -38.27 31.67
C HIS A 33 -6.63 -36.75 31.74
N HIS A 34 -7.45 -36.01 31.01
CA HIS A 34 -7.50 -34.55 31.10
C HIS A 34 -8.54 -34.15 32.16
N LEU A 35 -8.18 -33.17 33.00
CA LEU A 35 -9.05 -32.63 34.06
C LEU A 35 -9.04 -31.12 34.00
N THR A 36 -10.19 -30.52 33.70
CA THR A 36 -10.40 -29.08 33.81
C THR A 36 -11.02 -28.73 35.14
N LEU A 37 -10.44 -27.76 35.85
CA LEU A 37 -10.99 -27.15 37.06
C LEU A 37 -11.33 -25.70 36.78
N ALA A 38 -12.63 -25.35 36.85
CA ALA A 38 -13.09 -23.98 36.69
C ALA A 38 -13.58 -23.44 38.04
N TRP A 39 -12.97 -22.33 38.46
CA TRP A 39 -13.41 -21.61 39.66
C TRP A 39 -14.35 -20.48 39.30
N THR A 40 -15.53 -20.44 39.94
CA THR A 40 -16.45 -19.30 39.87
C THR A 40 -16.45 -18.61 41.23
N ALA A 41 -15.99 -17.36 41.24
CA ALA A 41 -15.90 -16.55 42.43
C ALA A 41 -17.30 -16.24 42.99
N PRO A 42 -17.43 -16.04 44.31
CA PRO A 42 -18.65 -15.51 44.93
C PRO A 42 -19.04 -14.16 44.28
N THR A 43 -20.34 -13.95 44.11
CA THR A 43 -20.90 -12.67 43.64
C THR A 43 -21.64 -11.98 44.83
N ASP A 44 -21.63 -10.64 44.83
CA ASP A 44 -22.49 -9.77 45.66
C ASP A 44 -22.59 -10.12 47.15
N ASN A 45 -21.51 -9.98 47.88
CA ASN A 45 -21.41 -10.22 49.33
C ASN A 45 -21.71 -11.68 49.77
N SER A 46 -21.82 -12.62 48.86
CA SER A 46 -21.87 -14.03 49.17
C SER A 46 -20.47 -14.55 49.51
N ASN A 47 -20.36 -15.45 50.49
CA ASN A 47 -19.11 -16.19 50.73
C ASN A 47 -19.07 -17.52 49.96
N THR A 48 -20.06 -17.80 49.12
CA THR A 48 -20.19 -19.06 48.41
C THR A 48 -19.78 -18.91 46.95
N GLY A 49 -18.66 -19.52 46.56
CA GLY A 49 -18.23 -19.74 45.19
C GLY A 49 -18.52 -21.17 44.73
N SER A 50 -18.10 -21.52 43.52
CA SER A 50 -18.20 -22.90 43.05
C SER A 50 -16.95 -23.34 42.29
N VAL A 51 -16.68 -24.63 42.35
CA VAL A 51 -15.69 -25.32 41.55
C VAL A 51 -16.40 -26.31 40.62
N THR A 52 -16.26 -26.12 39.33
CA THR A 52 -16.68 -27.13 38.35
C THR A 52 -15.45 -27.88 37.90
N TYR A 53 -15.50 -29.18 37.96
CA TYR A 53 -14.49 -30.02 37.37
C TYR A 53 -15.09 -30.87 36.26
N THR A 54 -14.32 -30.94 35.13
CA THR A 54 -14.72 -31.70 33.96
C THR A 54 -13.61 -32.68 33.62
N PHE A 55 -13.97 -33.95 33.57
CA PHE A 55 -13.05 -35.05 33.38
C PHE A 55 -13.14 -35.54 31.92
N ASN A 56 -12.00 -35.74 31.26
CA ASN A 56 -11.87 -36.14 29.85
C ASN A 56 -12.63 -35.25 28.86
N ASP A 57 -12.62 -33.95 29.08
CA ASP A 57 -13.15 -32.94 28.16
C ASP A 57 -12.20 -32.64 26.98
N LYS A 58 -10.99 -33.21 27.05
CA LYS A 58 -9.97 -33.05 26.04
C LYS A 58 -9.17 -34.34 25.92
N ASN A 59 -8.81 -34.74 24.72
CA ASN A 59 -7.86 -35.83 24.47
C ASN A 59 -6.46 -35.40 24.92
N PRO A 60 -5.83 -36.04 25.90
CA PRO A 60 -4.54 -35.60 26.43
C PRO A 60 -3.38 -35.76 25.48
N THR A 61 -3.54 -36.56 24.41
CA THR A 61 -2.48 -36.77 23.40
C THR A 61 -2.62 -35.83 22.22
N THR A 62 -3.84 -35.60 21.73
CA THR A 62 -4.10 -34.83 20.52
C THR A 62 -4.57 -33.40 20.79
N GLY A 63 -4.99 -33.09 22.01
CA GLY A 63 -5.55 -31.80 22.36
C GLY A 63 -7.01 -31.60 21.88
N ALA A 64 -7.60 -32.55 21.17
CA ALA A 64 -8.94 -32.41 20.65
C ALA A 64 -10.01 -32.40 21.75
N SER A 65 -10.99 -31.50 21.62
CA SER A 65 -12.12 -31.42 22.56
C SER A 65 -12.95 -32.71 22.56
N GLN A 66 -13.41 -33.12 23.70
CA GLN A 66 -14.25 -34.29 23.92
C GLN A 66 -15.44 -33.92 24.83
N SER A 67 -16.51 -34.72 24.78
CA SER A 67 -17.61 -34.61 25.73
C SER A 67 -17.17 -35.22 27.07
N GLY A 68 -16.71 -34.40 28.00
CA GLY A 68 -16.32 -34.86 29.33
C GLY A 68 -17.49 -35.08 30.30
N GLN A 69 -17.17 -35.63 31.44
CA GLN A 69 -18.12 -35.72 32.59
C GLN A 69 -17.86 -34.57 33.55
N SER A 70 -18.88 -33.80 33.91
CA SER A 70 -18.74 -32.62 34.77
C SER A 70 -19.52 -32.79 36.08
N ALA A 71 -18.99 -32.17 37.13
CA ALA A 71 -19.72 -31.92 38.35
C ALA A 71 -19.34 -30.57 38.97
N THR A 72 -20.31 -29.88 39.55
CA THR A 72 -20.10 -28.59 40.20
C THR A 72 -20.32 -28.74 41.72
N ILE A 73 -19.40 -28.16 42.48
CA ILE A 73 -19.46 -28.17 43.96
C ILE A 73 -19.50 -26.72 44.42
N SER A 74 -20.48 -26.42 45.28
CA SER A 74 -20.52 -25.16 46.01
C SER A 74 -19.51 -25.16 47.15
N LEU A 75 -18.76 -24.09 47.26
CA LEU A 75 -17.71 -23.92 48.26
C LEU A 75 -17.96 -22.65 49.05
N ASP A 76 -18.26 -22.85 50.36
CA ASP A 76 -18.40 -21.77 51.31
C ASP A 76 -17.01 -21.37 51.84
N LEU A 77 -16.52 -20.23 51.41
CA LEU A 77 -15.19 -19.73 51.76
C LEU A 77 -15.07 -19.38 53.24
N SER A 78 -16.17 -19.07 53.91
CA SER A 78 -16.15 -18.79 55.36
C SER A 78 -15.72 -20.02 56.18
N LYS A 79 -16.05 -21.22 55.71
CA LYS A 79 -15.62 -22.48 56.32
C LYS A 79 -14.13 -22.75 56.16
N LEU A 80 -13.47 -22.05 55.21
CA LEU A 80 -12.02 -22.06 55.01
C LEU A 80 -11.33 -20.93 55.77
N GLY A 81 -12.06 -20.12 56.55
CA GLY A 81 -11.55 -18.96 57.25
C GLY A 81 -11.21 -17.79 56.32
N ILE A 82 -11.82 -17.78 55.14
CA ILE A 82 -11.58 -16.74 54.10
C ILE A 82 -12.78 -15.81 54.08
N ASN A 83 -12.51 -14.51 54.26
CA ASN A 83 -13.48 -13.45 53.98
C ASN A 83 -13.27 -12.94 52.56
N VAL A 84 -14.29 -12.90 51.73
CA VAL A 84 -14.24 -12.44 50.34
C VAL A 84 -13.81 -10.96 50.18
N THR A 85 -13.93 -10.18 51.24
CA THR A 85 -13.48 -8.79 51.29
C THR A 85 -11.97 -8.67 51.57
N ASP A 86 -11.30 -9.74 52.02
CA ASP A 86 -9.88 -9.75 52.32
C ASP A 86 -9.05 -10.20 51.09
N VAL A 87 -8.64 -9.27 50.29
CA VAL A 87 -7.84 -9.52 49.07
C VAL A 87 -6.44 -10.07 49.36
N THR A 88 -6.02 -10.14 50.63
CA THR A 88 -4.69 -10.67 51.00
C THR A 88 -4.71 -12.18 51.23
N LYS A 89 -5.90 -12.79 51.31
CA LYS A 89 -6.02 -14.23 51.53
C LYS A 89 -5.77 -15.03 50.25
N ILE A 90 -4.83 -15.94 50.34
CA ILE A 90 -4.50 -16.90 49.29
C ILE A 90 -5.14 -18.24 49.62
N VAL A 91 -5.89 -18.80 48.67
CA VAL A 91 -6.43 -20.17 48.79
C VAL A 91 -5.41 -21.12 48.14
N THR A 92 -4.95 -22.07 48.97
CA THR A 92 -4.13 -23.18 48.48
C THR A 92 -5.01 -24.35 48.08
N TRP A 93 -4.82 -24.89 46.92
CA TRP A 93 -5.53 -26.07 46.45
C TRP A 93 -4.52 -27.14 45.99
N GLY A 94 -4.99 -28.40 45.93
CA GLY A 94 -4.12 -29.51 45.54
C GLY A 94 -4.91 -30.78 45.33
N PHE A 95 -4.21 -31.81 44.91
CA PHE A 95 -4.77 -33.16 44.78
C PHE A 95 -4.37 -34.03 45.95
N THR A 96 -5.30 -34.84 46.45
CA THR A 96 -5.00 -35.87 47.42
C THR A 96 -5.49 -37.21 46.87
N GLY A 97 -4.71 -38.24 47.08
CA GLY A 97 -5.07 -39.61 46.69
C GLY A 97 -4.95 -40.55 47.86
N VAL A 98 -5.81 -41.56 47.92
CA VAL A 98 -5.70 -42.67 48.87
C VAL A 98 -5.58 -43.94 48.01
N SER A 99 -4.54 -44.71 48.24
CA SER A 99 -4.41 -46.03 47.67
C SER A 99 -5.01 -47.06 48.63
N GLY A 100 -5.65 -48.07 48.05
CA GLY A 100 -6.11 -49.22 48.82
C GLY A 100 -4.97 -50.19 49.18
N THR A 101 -5.27 -51.47 49.21
CA THR A 101 -4.31 -52.53 49.54
C THR A 101 -3.10 -52.58 48.55
N PHE A 102 -3.27 -52.07 47.35
CA PHE A 102 -2.24 -51.98 46.34
C PHE A 102 -1.81 -50.52 46.14
N GLY A 103 -0.50 -50.25 46.22
CA GLY A 103 0.06 -48.93 45.97
C GLY A 103 -0.08 -48.56 44.50
N THR A 104 -0.48 -47.32 44.22
CA THR A 104 -0.53 -46.74 42.87
C THR A 104 0.33 -45.48 42.80
N ASN A 105 1.06 -45.32 41.75
CA ASN A 105 1.77 -44.05 41.43
C ASN A 105 0.80 -43.16 40.63
N ASN A 106 0.51 -42.01 41.21
CA ASN A 106 -0.28 -40.99 40.50
C ASN A 106 0.67 -39.86 40.07
N VAL A 107 0.61 -39.50 38.81
CA VAL A 107 1.34 -38.39 38.26
C VAL A 107 0.35 -37.31 37.79
N VAL A 108 0.57 -36.06 38.19
CA VAL A 108 -0.22 -34.92 37.76
C VAL A 108 0.69 -33.99 37.00
N ALA A 109 0.33 -33.69 35.77
CA ALA A 109 0.99 -32.68 34.95
C ALA A 109 0.03 -31.50 34.73
N PHE A 110 0.53 -30.28 34.90
CA PHE A 110 -0.29 -29.08 34.68
C PHE A 110 -0.10 -28.57 33.28
N GLU A 111 -1.17 -28.42 32.53
CA GLU A 111 -1.17 -27.81 31.19
C GLU A 111 -1.32 -26.29 31.29
N HIS A 112 -2.26 -25.84 32.15
CA HIS A 112 -2.58 -24.42 32.26
C HIS A 112 -3.09 -24.07 33.69
N ILE A 113 -2.46 -23.06 34.30
CA ILE A 113 -2.91 -22.49 35.58
C ILE A 113 -2.89 -20.95 35.42
N PRO A 114 -4.06 -20.32 35.18
CA PRO A 114 -4.10 -18.87 34.89
C PRO A 114 -3.54 -17.97 36.01
N GLY A 115 -3.60 -18.45 37.26
CA GLY A 115 -3.01 -17.76 38.42
C GLY A 115 -1.49 -17.74 38.40
N LEU A 116 -0.83 -18.68 37.73
CA LEU A 116 0.61 -18.71 37.52
C LEU A 116 1.01 -17.93 36.27
N VAL A 117 0.43 -18.29 35.13
CA VAL A 117 0.66 -17.63 33.83
C VAL A 117 -0.68 -17.58 33.10
N ASN A 118 -1.09 -16.40 32.72
CA ASN A 118 -2.18 -16.17 31.78
C ASN A 118 -1.57 -15.61 30.49
N ALA A 119 -1.69 -16.34 29.40
CA ALA A 119 -1.12 -15.99 28.10
C ALA A 119 -2.10 -16.27 26.96
N GLN A 120 -1.83 -15.71 25.82
CA GLN A 120 -2.59 -15.89 24.58
C GLN A 120 -1.64 -16.18 23.43
N ALA A 121 -2.12 -16.95 22.46
CA ALA A 121 -1.41 -17.18 21.20
C ALA A 121 -2.39 -16.94 20.03
N LYS A 122 -1.91 -16.25 18.99
CA LYS A 122 -2.69 -15.97 17.79
C LYS A 122 -1.84 -16.18 16.55
N THR A 123 -2.37 -16.89 15.56
CA THR A 123 -1.74 -17.05 14.26
C THR A 123 -2.45 -16.21 13.19
N THR A 124 -1.68 -15.51 12.39
CA THR A 124 -2.17 -14.79 11.20
C THR A 124 -1.29 -15.15 10.01
N ILE A 125 -1.90 -15.18 8.82
CA ILE A 125 -1.20 -15.43 7.56
C ILE A 125 -1.31 -14.18 6.69
N THR A 126 -0.22 -13.82 6.04
CA THR A 126 -0.17 -12.72 5.06
C THR A 126 0.42 -13.24 3.75
N ASP A 127 -0.23 -12.92 2.65
CA ASP A 127 0.35 -12.98 1.32
C ASP A 127 1.20 -11.72 1.13
N GLU A 128 2.52 -11.87 1.26
CA GLU A 128 3.47 -10.74 1.18
C GLU A 128 3.63 -10.22 -0.25
N THR A 129 3.37 -11.07 -1.26
CA THR A 129 3.42 -10.68 -2.67
C THR A 129 2.33 -9.67 -3.00
N LEU A 130 1.14 -9.88 -2.45
CA LEU A 130 -0.03 -9.02 -2.69
C LEU A 130 -0.32 -8.06 -1.53
N GLY A 131 0.42 -8.16 -0.41
CA GLY A 131 0.26 -7.31 0.76
C GLY A 131 -1.10 -7.46 1.46
N ARG A 132 -1.69 -8.66 1.45
CA ARG A 132 -3.02 -8.92 2.01
C ARG A 132 -3.01 -10.01 3.08
N SER A 133 -3.89 -9.88 4.08
CA SER A 133 -4.13 -10.94 5.06
C SER A 133 -4.95 -12.06 4.47
N ILE A 134 -4.58 -13.30 4.80
CA ILE A 134 -5.32 -14.51 4.44
C ILE A 134 -6.23 -14.90 5.60
N THR A 135 -7.51 -14.99 5.31
CA THR A 135 -8.55 -15.46 6.25
C THR A 135 -8.99 -16.87 5.87
N ALA A 136 -9.88 -17.48 6.67
CA ALA A 136 -10.47 -18.78 6.34
C ALA A 136 -11.11 -18.74 4.93
N ASP A 137 -10.90 -19.82 4.17
CA ASP A 137 -11.30 -19.97 2.78
C ASP A 137 -10.69 -18.94 1.82
N GLY A 138 -9.62 -18.24 2.26
CA GLY A 138 -8.83 -17.35 1.43
C GLY A 138 -7.98 -18.09 0.40
N TYR A 139 -7.16 -17.35 -0.35
CA TYR A 139 -6.27 -17.96 -1.35
C TYR A 139 -4.93 -17.22 -1.45
N VAL A 140 -3.95 -17.91 -2.03
CA VAL A 140 -2.67 -17.38 -2.51
C VAL A 140 -2.40 -17.94 -3.91
N ASN A 141 -1.58 -17.28 -4.71
CA ASN A 141 -1.16 -17.87 -5.99
C ASN A 141 0.11 -18.72 -5.81
N GLY A 142 0.27 -19.72 -6.62
CA GLY A 142 1.49 -20.52 -6.64
C GLY A 142 2.71 -19.63 -6.94
N GLY A 143 3.73 -19.75 -6.10
CA GLY A 143 4.92 -18.90 -6.16
C GLY A 143 4.86 -17.61 -5.34
N ASP A 144 3.73 -17.27 -4.73
CA ASP A 144 3.65 -16.13 -3.83
C ASP A 144 4.47 -16.35 -2.57
N THR A 145 4.98 -15.28 -2.01
CA THR A 145 5.63 -15.27 -0.71
C THR A 145 4.55 -15.13 0.37
N VAL A 146 4.54 -16.08 1.31
CA VAL A 146 3.60 -16.09 2.43
C VAL A 146 4.34 -15.96 3.75
N SER A 147 3.75 -15.28 4.71
CA SER A 147 4.25 -15.24 6.07
C SER A 147 3.21 -15.74 7.06
N TYR A 148 3.67 -16.58 8.00
CA TYR A 148 2.91 -17.02 9.15
C TYR A 148 3.44 -16.32 10.37
N ARG A 149 2.59 -15.54 11.02
CA ARG A 149 2.93 -14.78 12.21
C ARG A 149 2.21 -15.35 13.43
N HIS A 150 2.97 -15.93 14.34
CA HIS A 150 2.49 -16.44 15.63
C HIS A 150 2.81 -15.42 16.71
N GLN A 151 1.81 -14.73 17.21
CA GLN A 151 1.95 -13.74 18.27
C GLN A 151 1.61 -14.37 19.60
N LEU A 152 2.57 -14.43 20.52
CA LEU A 152 2.42 -14.82 21.89
C LEU A 152 2.31 -13.57 22.76
N THR A 153 1.37 -13.57 23.69
CA THR A 153 1.15 -12.44 24.61
C THR A 153 0.99 -12.96 26.04
N TYR A 154 1.85 -12.51 26.92
CA TYR A 154 1.67 -12.65 28.35
C TYR A 154 0.67 -11.59 28.82
N VAL A 155 -0.42 -12.02 29.45
CA VAL A 155 -1.49 -11.14 29.91
C VAL A 155 -1.29 -10.80 31.37
N SER A 156 -1.09 -11.82 32.21
CA SER A 156 -0.94 -11.67 33.66
C SER A 156 -0.43 -12.98 34.30
N GLY A 157 -0.13 -12.96 35.59
CA GLY A 157 0.27 -14.11 36.34
C GLY A 157 1.30 -13.77 37.40
N SER A 158 1.51 -14.69 38.37
CA SER A 158 2.51 -14.58 39.43
C SER A 158 3.90 -15.04 38.99
N GLN A 159 4.01 -15.69 37.83
CA GLN A 159 5.24 -16.20 37.23
C GLN A 159 5.36 -15.77 35.78
N SER A 160 6.58 -15.68 35.28
CA SER A 160 6.85 -15.53 33.85
C SER A 160 6.58 -16.84 33.12
N TRP A 161 6.16 -16.76 31.84
CA TRP A 161 6.08 -17.93 30.97
C TRP A 161 7.48 -18.27 30.48
N GLN A 162 8.01 -19.38 30.94
CA GLN A 162 9.43 -19.73 30.83
C GLN A 162 9.67 -20.92 29.92
N ASN A 163 10.87 -20.96 29.31
CA ASN A 163 11.35 -22.08 28.47
C ASN A 163 10.37 -22.45 27.37
N ILE A 164 9.84 -21.46 26.68
CA ILE A 164 8.81 -21.66 25.67
C ILE A 164 9.43 -22.35 24.45
N VAL A 165 8.94 -23.53 24.14
CA VAL A 165 9.26 -24.29 22.93
C VAL A 165 8.12 -24.09 21.94
N ALA A 166 8.38 -23.43 20.83
CA ALA A 166 7.47 -23.33 19.72
C ALA A 166 7.59 -24.58 18.83
N GLN A 167 6.47 -25.23 18.57
CA GLN A 167 6.33 -26.33 17.61
C GLN A 167 5.34 -25.89 16.53
N LEU A 168 5.87 -25.55 15.37
CA LEU A 168 5.12 -24.98 14.26
C LEU A 168 4.99 -26.07 13.19
N PRO A 169 3.77 -26.47 12.82
CA PRO A 169 3.58 -27.55 11.85
C PRO A 169 4.14 -27.15 10.50
N ALA A 170 4.67 -28.12 9.75
CA ALA A 170 5.00 -27.93 8.35
C ALA A 170 3.70 -27.70 7.56
N ILE A 171 3.67 -26.69 6.73
CA ILE A 171 2.52 -26.37 5.89
C ILE A 171 2.72 -27.04 4.54
N PRO A 172 1.81 -27.93 4.11
CA PRO A 172 1.91 -28.56 2.79
C PRO A 172 2.00 -27.52 1.67
N ASN A 173 2.87 -27.75 0.72
CA ASN A 173 3.10 -26.88 -0.44
C ASN A 173 3.60 -25.47 -0.08
N VAL A 174 4.21 -25.28 1.11
CA VAL A 174 4.95 -24.08 1.49
C VAL A 174 6.37 -24.46 1.89
N THR A 175 7.34 -23.82 1.28
CA THR A 175 8.76 -23.99 1.63
C THR A 175 9.24 -22.78 2.41
N TRP A 176 9.64 -23.00 3.68
CA TRP A 176 10.13 -21.91 4.54
C TRP A 176 11.50 -21.43 4.08
N GLN A 177 11.70 -20.13 4.03
CA GLN A 177 12.92 -19.46 3.61
C GLN A 177 13.63 -18.76 4.77
N SER A 178 12.87 -18.21 5.69
CA SER A 178 13.39 -17.54 6.87
C SER A 178 12.42 -17.64 8.05
N GLY A 179 12.98 -17.49 9.24
CA GLY A 179 12.20 -17.41 10.47
C GLY A 179 12.87 -16.46 11.46
N THR A 180 12.07 -15.64 12.12
CA THR A 180 12.54 -14.69 13.15
C THR A 180 11.61 -14.69 14.34
N VAL A 181 12.16 -14.46 15.53
CA VAL A 181 11.39 -14.12 16.74
C VAL A 181 11.71 -12.68 17.09
N THR A 182 10.68 -11.88 17.30
CA THR A 182 10.81 -10.47 17.74
C THR A 182 10.13 -10.32 19.10
N TYR A 183 10.84 -9.79 20.09
CA TYR A 183 10.33 -9.54 21.44
C TYR A 183 9.81 -8.11 21.61
N ALA A 184 9.11 -7.86 22.72
CA ALA A 184 8.56 -6.56 23.05
C ALA A 184 9.61 -5.43 23.13
N ASP A 185 10.84 -5.76 23.52
CA ASP A 185 11.96 -4.81 23.58
C ASP A 185 12.65 -4.55 22.23
N GLY A 186 12.12 -5.13 21.14
CA GLY A 186 12.66 -5.02 19.78
C GLY A 186 13.83 -5.96 19.49
N SER A 187 14.32 -6.72 20.46
CA SER A 187 15.36 -7.72 20.21
C SER A 187 14.85 -8.86 19.33
N GLN A 188 15.73 -9.43 18.54
CA GLN A 188 15.38 -10.46 17.56
C GLN A 188 16.27 -11.70 17.68
N GLU A 189 15.70 -12.83 17.31
CA GLU A 189 16.37 -14.11 17.08
C GLU A 189 16.11 -14.58 15.66
N THR A 190 17.07 -15.26 15.06
CA THR A 190 16.88 -15.89 13.74
C THR A 190 16.78 -17.40 13.92
N LEU A 191 15.77 -18.02 13.32
CA LEU A 191 15.66 -19.47 13.29
C LEU A 191 16.71 -20.04 12.32
N PRO A 192 17.49 -21.06 12.75
CA PRO A 192 18.47 -21.66 11.87
C PRO A 192 17.79 -22.43 10.72
N SER A 193 18.44 -22.49 9.56
CA SER A 193 17.89 -23.17 8.37
C SER A 193 17.58 -24.64 8.61
N THR A 194 18.33 -25.30 9.52
CA THR A 194 18.07 -26.68 9.93
C THR A 194 16.71 -26.84 10.65
N ALA A 195 16.32 -25.84 11.45
CA ALA A 195 14.99 -25.83 12.08
C ALA A 195 13.88 -25.63 11.04
N LEU A 196 14.09 -24.75 10.06
CA LEU A 196 13.10 -24.48 9.00
C LEU A 196 12.79 -25.69 8.13
N SER A 197 13.74 -26.65 8.02
CA SER A 197 13.58 -27.88 7.26
C SER A 197 12.98 -29.03 8.09
N SER A 198 12.75 -28.84 9.38
CA SER A 198 12.18 -29.86 10.27
C SER A 198 10.65 -29.87 10.21
N ASN A 199 10.04 -30.98 10.59
CA ASN A 199 8.60 -31.10 10.76
C ASN A 199 8.27 -31.76 12.11
N PRO A 200 7.72 -31.02 13.08
CA PRO A 200 7.44 -29.56 13.06
C PRO A 200 8.73 -28.72 13.07
N VAL A 201 8.64 -27.47 12.63
CA VAL A 201 9.66 -26.45 12.87
C VAL A 201 9.69 -26.18 14.37
N THR A 202 10.80 -26.51 15.01
CA THR A 202 10.93 -26.38 16.48
C THR A 202 11.94 -25.30 16.84
N HIS A 203 11.57 -24.42 17.75
CA HIS A 203 12.45 -23.36 18.24
C HIS A 203 12.19 -23.10 19.74
N VAL A 204 13.27 -22.96 20.50
CA VAL A 204 13.21 -22.58 21.93
C VAL A 204 13.44 -21.07 22.02
N LEU A 205 12.47 -20.34 22.55
CA LEU A 205 12.60 -18.90 22.76
C LEU A 205 13.67 -18.62 23.82
N THR A 206 14.60 -17.71 23.55
CA THR A 206 15.68 -17.35 24.49
C THR A 206 15.20 -16.51 25.66
N LYS A 207 14.06 -15.80 25.50
CA LYS A 207 13.50 -14.96 26.57
C LYS A 207 12.16 -15.49 27.06
N SER A 208 11.96 -15.44 28.34
CA SER A 208 10.66 -15.66 28.97
C SER A 208 9.73 -14.48 28.70
N LEU A 209 8.41 -14.72 28.68
CA LEU A 209 7.40 -13.67 28.62
C LEU A 209 6.90 -13.33 30.04
N SER A 210 6.77 -12.03 30.29
CA SER A 210 6.42 -11.48 31.62
C SER A 210 5.78 -10.09 31.45
N SER A 211 5.40 -9.46 32.54
CA SER A 211 4.87 -8.09 32.51
C SER A 211 5.84 -7.05 31.90
N THR A 212 7.13 -7.30 31.95
CA THR A 212 8.17 -6.42 31.40
C THR A 212 8.60 -6.80 29.96
N ASN A 213 8.33 -8.02 29.54
CA ASN A 213 8.54 -8.53 28.19
C ASN A 213 7.31 -9.31 27.76
N ALA A 214 6.25 -8.57 27.45
CA ALA A 214 4.90 -9.16 27.37
C ALA A 214 4.63 -9.90 26.06
N THR A 215 5.41 -9.71 25.01
CA THR A 215 5.12 -10.29 23.70
C THR A 215 6.33 -10.93 23.05
N ALA A 216 6.10 -12.01 22.32
CA ALA A 216 7.01 -12.54 21.33
C ALA A 216 6.23 -12.82 20.03
N THR A 217 6.78 -12.41 18.91
CA THR A 217 6.24 -12.69 17.59
C THR A 217 7.19 -13.60 16.83
N ILE A 218 6.75 -14.81 16.52
CA ILE A 218 7.49 -15.74 15.67
C ILE A 218 6.93 -15.58 14.25
N GLN A 219 7.76 -15.17 13.31
CA GLN A 219 7.37 -15.03 11.92
C GLN A 219 8.16 -16.01 11.06
N LEU A 220 7.46 -16.88 10.35
CA LEU A 220 8.02 -17.71 9.29
C LEU A 220 7.64 -17.11 7.95
N THR A 221 8.61 -16.92 7.08
CA THR A 221 8.39 -16.47 5.70
C THR A 221 8.80 -17.59 4.77
N GLY A 222 7.94 -17.90 3.82
CA GLY A 222 8.15 -18.98 2.87
C GLY A 222 7.51 -18.70 1.52
N ARG A 223 7.63 -19.64 0.62
CA ARG A 223 7.07 -19.57 -0.72
C ARG A 223 6.05 -20.68 -0.95
N ALA A 224 4.88 -20.31 -1.44
CA ALA A 224 3.89 -21.28 -1.92
C ALA A 224 4.41 -22.02 -3.16
N ALA A 225 4.20 -23.32 -3.23
CA ALA A 225 4.60 -24.11 -4.38
C ALA A 225 3.88 -23.66 -5.66
N ALA A 226 4.55 -23.73 -6.79
CA ALA A 226 3.89 -23.60 -8.07
C ALA A 226 3.02 -24.86 -8.29
N VAL A 227 1.71 -24.69 -8.26
CA VAL A 227 0.74 -25.77 -8.47
C VAL A 227 0.11 -25.66 -9.85
N THR A 228 -0.35 -26.78 -10.40
CA THR A 228 -1.05 -26.83 -11.70
C THR A 228 -2.56 -26.94 -11.56
N THR A 229 -3.05 -27.23 -10.35
CA THR A 229 -4.47 -27.32 -9.99
C THR A 229 -4.69 -26.65 -8.64
N GLU A 230 -5.90 -26.25 -8.35
CA GLU A 230 -6.29 -25.74 -7.04
C GLU A 230 -5.90 -26.73 -5.94
N THR A 231 -5.11 -26.28 -4.99
CA THR A 231 -4.54 -27.12 -3.94
C THR A 231 -4.94 -26.57 -2.58
N PRO A 232 -5.86 -27.23 -1.87
CA PRO A 232 -6.29 -26.78 -0.55
C PRO A 232 -5.18 -27.00 0.48
N VAL A 233 -5.03 -26.03 1.38
CA VAL A 233 -4.20 -26.08 2.58
C VAL A 233 -5.13 -26.03 3.77
N ALA A 234 -5.14 -27.10 4.56
CA ALA A 234 -5.96 -27.19 5.76
C ALA A 234 -5.48 -26.23 6.85
N ASP A 235 -6.34 -25.92 7.78
CA ASP A 235 -5.95 -25.27 9.03
C ASP A 235 -4.86 -26.09 9.74
N SER A 236 -4.02 -25.43 10.49
CA SER A 236 -2.93 -26.09 11.21
C SER A 236 -2.77 -25.50 12.60
N GLN A 237 -2.46 -26.36 13.57
CA GLN A 237 -2.29 -25.95 14.95
C GLN A 237 -0.82 -25.88 15.34
N ALA A 238 -0.38 -24.70 15.76
CA ALA A 238 0.91 -24.47 16.40
C ALA A 238 0.79 -24.64 17.92
N THR A 239 1.81 -25.21 18.55
CA THR A 239 1.90 -25.38 20.00
C THR A 239 3.08 -24.61 20.58
N PHE A 240 2.86 -23.97 21.72
CA PHE A 240 3.84 -23.19 22.47
C PHE A 240 3.87 -23.72 23.90
N ALA A 241 4.82 -24.62 24.19
CA ALA A 241 4.91 -25.30 25.46
C ALA A 241 6.04 -24.69 26.30
N GLY A 242 5.70 -24.06 27.39
CA GLY A 242 6.65 -23.62 28.42
C GLY A 242 6.60 -24.50 29.67
N THR A 243 7.46 -24.22 30.64
CA THR A 243 7.55 -24.99 31.89
C THR A 243 6.23 -24.96 32.70
N ASN A 244 5.49 -23.87 32.63
CA ASN A 244 4.33 -23.58 33.46
C ASN A 244 3.08 -23.16 32.68
N GLN A 245 3.10 -23.21 31.37
CA GLN A 245 1.99 -22.85 30.49
C GLN A 245 2.14 -23.48 29.11
N VAL A 246 1.08 -24.03 28.59
CA VAL A 246 0.98 -24.49 27.19
C VAL A 246 -0.15 -23.73 26.49
N MET A 247 0.17 -23.16 25.33
CA MET A 247 -0.79 -22.49 24.47
C MET A 247 -0.77 -23.07 23.07
N THR A 248 -1.90 -23.01 22.40
CA THR A 248 -2.03 -23.39 20.99
C THR A 248 -2.65 -22.23 20.21
N SER A 249 -2.34 -22.17 18.93
CA SER A 249 -3.05 -21.29 17.99
C SER A 249 -3.25 -21.98 16.66
N THR A 250 -4.40 -21.76 16.04
CA THR A 250 -4.77 -22.37 14.77
C THR A 250 -4.63 -21.32 13.66
N SER A 251 -3.98 -21.70 12.57
CA SER A 251 -3.95 -20.90 11.33
C SER A 251 -5.24 -21.14 10.54
N PRO A 252 -5.73 -20.15 9.76
CA PRO A 252 -6.83 -20.37 8.85
C PRO A 252 -6.43 -21.33 7.71
N ASN A 253 -7.42 -22.07 7.17
CA ASN A 253 -7.30 -22.79 5.91
C ASN A 253 -7.29 -21.79 4.73
N TYR A 254 -6.73 -22.21 3.60
CA TYR A 254 -6.75 -21.46 2.35
C TYR A 254 -6.48 -22.37 1.15
N THR A 255 -6.57 -21.81 -0.06
CA THR A 255 -6.28 -22.56 -1.30
C THR A 255 -5.10 -21.92 -2.03
N ILE A 256 -4.16 -22.75 -2.51
CA ILE A 256 -3.13 -22.31 -3.45
C ILE A 256 -3.70 -22.51 -4.86
N TYR A 257 -3.81 -21.40 -5.61
CA TYR A 257 -4.23 -21.42 -7.01
C TYR A 257 -3.03 -21.47 -7.95
N PRO A 258 -3.17 -22.09 -9.13
CA PRO A 258 -2.20 -21.93 -10.19
C PRO A 258 -1.98 -20.43 -10.50
N ALA A 259 -0.72 -20.01 -10.56
CA ALA A 259 -0.38 -18.65 -10.91
C ALA A 259 -0.59 -18.42 -12.41
N HIS A 260 -1.31 -17.36 -12.79
CA HIS A 260 -1.44 -16.96 -14.17
C HIS A 260 -0.16 -16.26 -14.66
N GLN A 261 0.38 -16.74 -15.75
CA GLN A 261 1.56 -16.18 -16.39
C GLN A 261 1.10 -15.21 -17.49
N TRP A 262 1.04 -13.92 -17.16
CA TRP A 262 0.64 -12.88 -18.10
C TRP A 262 1.83 -12.41 -18.95
N SER A 263 1.60 -12.30 -20.27
CA SER A 263 2.47 -11.64 -21.24
C SER A 263 1.72 -10.49 -21.89
N VAL A 264 2.39 -9.33 -22.01
CA VAL A 264 1.82 -8.13 -22.65
C VAL A 264 2.76 -7.71 -23.76
N ASN A 265 2.21 -7.35 -24.93
CA ASN A 265 2.97 -6.89 -26.09
C ASN A 265 2.22 -5.75 -26.79
N TRP A 266 2.95 -4.80 -27.36
CA TRP A 266 2.36 -3.80 -28.27
C TRP A 266 2.01 -4.44 -29.60
N THR A 267 0.84 -4.07 -30.17
CA THR A 267 0.41 -4.51 -31.51
C THR A 267 0.70 -3.50 -32.60
N ALA A 268 0.87 -2.23 -32.22
CA ALA A 268 1.37 -1.18 -33.10
C ALA A 268 2.53 -0.49 -32.37
N GLU A 269 3.63 -0.27 -33.07
CA GLU A 269 4.73 0.52 -32.55
C GLU A 269 4.27 1.97 -32.40
N ALA A 270 4.42 2.49 -31.19
CA ALA A 270 4.01 3.85 -30.86
C ALA A 270 5.07 4.89 -31.18
N ASP A 271 6.17 4.54 -31.83
CA ASP A 271 7.26 5.44 -32.16
C ASP A 271 6.92 6.50 -33.27
N ALA A 272 5.63 6.71 -33.52
CA ALA A 272 5.17 7.72 -34.44
C ALA A 272 5.29 9.11 -33.82
N THR A 273 5.93 10.03 -34.58
CA THR A 273 5.88 11.46 -34.26
C THR A 273 4.49 11.99 -34.59
N VAL A 274 3.81 12.50 -33.56
CA VAL A 274 2.45 13.05 -33.68
C VAL A 274 2.48 14.58 -33.64
N ALA A 275 1.50 15.20 -34.31
CA ALA A 275 1.37 16.64 -34.29
C ALA A 275 0.95 17.16 -32.89
N PRO A 276 1.37 18.37 -32.49
CA PRO A 276 0.91 19.00 -31.27
C PRO A 276 -0.61 19.12 -31.22
N GLY A 277 -1.20 18.79 -30.10
CA GLY A 277 -2.67 18.86 -29.92
C GLY A 277 -3.44 17.65 -30.45
N SER A 278 -2.76 16.59 -30.89
CA SER A 278 -3.38 15.35 -31.33
C SER A 278 -3.43 14.31 -30.18
N ASN A 279 -4.55 13.61 -30.06
CA ASN A 279 -4.62 12.42 -29.22
C ASN A 279 -3.81 11.28 -29.84
N VAL A 280 -3.29 10.38 -29.00
CA VAL A 280 -2.53 9.21 -29.43
C VAL A 280 -3.24 7.96 -28.96
N THR A 281 -3.44 7.02 -29.87
CA THR A 281 -4.00 5.71 -29.54
C THR A 281 -2.92 4.64 -29.75
N ILE A 282 -2.66 3.87 -28.69
CA ILE A 282 -1.72 2.75 -28.68
C ILE A 282 -2.52 1.50 -28.41
N THR A 283 -2.24 0.43 -29.15
CA THR A 283 -2.91 -0.84 -28.96
C THR A 283 -1.94 -1.93 -28.54
N GLY A 284 -2.43 -2.90 -27.78
CA GLY A 284 -1.64 -4.04 -27.34
C GLY A 284 -2.49 -5.27 -27.13
N LEU A 285 -1.80 -6.38 -26.84
CA LEU A 285 -2.40 -7.67 -26.51
C LEU A 285 -1.84 -8.16 -25.18
N ALA A 286 -2.72 -8.68 -24.34
CA ALA A 286 -2.36 -9.44 -23.16
C ALA A 286 -2.77 -10.89 -23.38
N THR A 287 -1.86 -11.81 -23.12
CA THR A 287 -2.10 -13.26 -23.19
C THR A 287 -1.80 -13.89 -21.84
N VAL A 288 -2.55 -14.92 -21.47
CA VAL A 288 -2.33 -15.70 -20.26
C VAL A 288 -2.00 -17.14 -20.61
N ALA A 289 -1.04 -17.72 -19.88
CA ALA A 289 -0.75 -19.15 -19.93
C ALA A 289 -1.20 -19.79 -18.61
N GLY A 290 -1.79 -20.98 -18.68
CA GLY A 290 -2.27 -21.72 -17.50
C GLY A 290 -3.79 -21.78 -17.41
N GLU A 291 -4.26 -22.61 -16.52
CA GLU A 291 -5.66 -22.82 -16.18
C GLU A 291 -5.93 -22.31 -14.76
N PRO A 292 -7.12 -21.83 -14.44
CA PRO A 292 -8.33 -21.73 -15.27
C PRO A 292 -8.35 -20.51 -16.18
N ALA A 293 -9.35 -20.45 -17.08
CA ALA A 293 -9.61 -19.32 -17.96
C ALA A 293 -9.85 -18.02 -17.17
N VAL A 294 -9.33 -16.93 -17.71
CA VAL A 294 -9.53 -15.59 -17.15
C VAL A 294 -10.37 -14.76 -18.11
N SER A 295 -11.45 -14.18 -17.59
CA SER A 295 -12.28 -13.26 -18.37
C SER A 295 -11.55 -11.94 -18.62
N ASN A 296 -11.66 -11.40 -19.85
CA ASN A 296 -11.08 -10.10 -20.17
C ASN A 296 -11.60 -8.97 -19.25
N HIS A 297 -12.83 -9.09 -18.72
CA HIS A 297 -13.38 -8.16 -17.75
C HIS A 297 -12.72 -8.22 -16.36
N GLU A 298 -12.06 -9.32 -16.03
CA GLU A 298 -11.34 -9.52 -14.77
C GLU A 298 -9.89 -9.07 -14.85
N VAL A 299 -9.45 -8.61 -16.04
CA VAL A 299 -8.08 -8.16 -16.26
C VAL A 299 -8.05 -6.65 -16.36
N THR A 300 -7.35 -6.04 -15.45
CA THR A 300 -7.14 -4.59 -15.39
C THR A 300 -5.83 -4.21 -16.06
N VAL A 301 -5.90 -3.24 -16.97
CA VAL A 301 -4.74 -2.62 -17.61
C VAL A 301 -4.33 -1.40 -16.79
N HIS A 302 -3.08 -1.37 -16.39
CA HIS A 302 -2.44 -0.27 -15.69
C HIS A 302 -1.46 0.40 -16.64
N ALA A 303 -1.59 1.72 -16.81
CA ALA A 303 -0.69 2.50 -17.62
C ALA A 303 -0.11 3.67 -16.84
N ASN A 304 1.10 4.13 -17.23
CA ASN A 304 1.66 5.39 -16.77
C ASN A 304 2.11 6.19 -17.98
N LEU A 305 1.90 7.50 -17.92
CA LEU A 305 2.40 8.48 -18.86
C LEU A 305 3.41 9.39 -18.14
N ASN A 306 4.65 9.44 -18.61
CA ASN A 306 5.73 10.24 -18.00
C ASN A 306 5.90 10.00 -16.48
N GLY A 307 5.72 8.74 -16.03
CA GLY A 307 5.79 8.35 -14.64
C GLY A 307 4.54 8.67 -13.80
N GLN A 308 3.52 9.30 -14.39
CA GLN A 308 2.24 9.55 -13.72
C GLN A 308 1.22 8.48 -14.07
N PRO A 309 0.44 7.98 -13.06
CA PRO A 309 -0.57 6.97 -13.30
C PRO A 309 -1.64 7.46 -14.28
N TRP A 310 -2.00 6.62 -15.25
CA TRP A 310 -3.16 6.78 -16.12
C TRP A 310 -4.37 6.06 -15.54
N PRO A 311 -5.61 6.49 -15.79
CA PRO A 311 -6.80 5.76 -15.35
C PRO A 311 -6.76 4.30 -15.82
N THR A 312 -7.07 3.38 -14.91
CA THR A 312 -7.14 1.95 -15.21
C THR A 312 -8.37 1.61 -16.04
N PHE A 313 -8.25 0.58 -16.87
CA PHE A 313 -9.34 0.07 -17.69
C PHE A 313 -9.20 -1.46 -17.87
N THR A 314 -10.21 -2.12 -18.40
CA THR A 314 -10.17 -3.57 -18.65
C THR A 314 -9.74 -3.90 -20.07
N LEU A 315 -9.33 -5.15 -20.31
CA LEU A 315 -9.10 -5.64 -21.67
C LEU A 315 -10.40 -5.55 -22.49
N ASN A 316 -10.26 -5.35 -23.80
CA ASN A 316 -11.37 -5.34 -24.73
C ASN A 316 -11.95 -6.78 -24.89
N GLY A 317 -13.24 -6.88 -25.14
CA GLY A 317 -13.91 -8.16 -25.34
C GLY A 317 -14.83 -8.55 -24.20
N THR A 318 -15.65 -9.55 -24.40
CA THR A 318 -16.77 -9.91 -23.52
C THR A 318 -16.57 -11.22 -22.76
N ALA A 319 -15.69 -12.09 -23.19
CA ALA A 319 -15.42 -13.36 -22.55
C ALA A 319 -13.98 -13.80 -22.83
N ALA A 320 -13.38 -14.47 -21.87
CA ALA A 320 -12.14 -15.17 -22.07
C ALA A 320 -12.39 -16.67 -22.10
N SER A 321 -11.71 -17.34 -22.98
CA SER A 321 -11.44 -18.76 -22.92
C SER A 321 -10.07 -19.00 -22.33
N PRO A 322 -9.71 -20.20 -21.93
CA PRO A 322 -8.34 -20.51 -21.55
C PRO A 322 -7.37 -20.04 -22.65
N ASN A 323 -6.34 -19.32 -22.27
CA ASN A 323 -5.32 -18.75 -23.18
C ASN A 323 -5.87 -17.79 -24.26
N GLU A 324 -7.02 -17.17 -24.02
CA GLU A 324 -7.56 -16.17 -24.92
C GLU A 324 -6.63 -14.95 -24.97
N VAL A 325 -6.48 -14.40 -26.19
CA VAL A 325 -5.71 -13.17 -26.41
C VAL A 325 -6.61 -11.96 -26.17
N GLY A 326 -6.34 -11.20 -25.11
CA GLY A 326 -7.05 -9.98 -24.78
C GLY A 326 -6.42 -8.74 -25.42
N ALA A 327 -7.15 -8.04 -26.28
CA ALA A 327 -6.72 -6.77 -26.82
C ALA A 327 -7.02 -5.62 -25.86
N PHE A 328 -6.19 -4.57 -25.89
CA PHE A 328 -6.48 -3.32 -25.20
C PHE A 328 -6.15 -2.12 -26.08
N THR A 329 -6.82 -1.01 -25.81
CA THR A 329 -6.64 0.27 -26.48
C THR A 329 -6.40 1.34 -25.44
N LEU A 330 -5.23 1.99 -25.49
CA LEU A 330 -4.86 3.11 -24.61
C LEU A 330 -4.93 4.38 -25.45
N THR A 331 -5.83 5.30 -25.11
CA THR A 331 -5.94 6.60 -25.75
C THR A 331 -5.35 7.66 -24.81
N LEU A 332 -4.26 8.29 -25.22
CA LEU A 332 -3.62 9.39 -24.52
C LEU A 332 -4.17 10.71 -25.05
N SER A 333 -4.73 11.53 -24.19
CA SER A 333 -5.27 12.84 -24.57
C SER A 333 -4.16 13.87 -24.78
N ALA A 334 -4.34 14.73 -25.78
CA ALA A 334 -3.35 15.71 -26.20
C ALA A 334 -2.92 16.68 -25.09
N ASP A 335 -3.82 17.01 -24.17
CA ASP A 335 -3.55 17.92 -23.04
C ASP A 335 -2.59 17.34 -21.99
N LYS A 336 -2.38 16.03 -22.00
CA LYS A 336 -1.47 15.31 -21.09
C LYS A 336 -0.11 15.01 -21.72
N LEU A 337 0.00 15.19 -23.04
CA LEU A 337 1.25 14.98 -23.77
C LEU A 337 2.11 16.25 -23.75
N ILE A 338 3.39 16.09 -23.50
CA ILE A 338 4.38 17.17 -23.61
C ILE A 338 5.05 17.12 -24.98
N SER A 339 5.50 18.27 -25.48
CA SER A 339 6.34 18.32 -26.68
C SER A 339 7.64 17.54 -26.47
N GLY A 340 8.06 16.78 -27.46
CA GLY A 340 9.18 15.86 -27.36
C GLY A 340 8.74 14.46 -26.94
N THR A 341 9.63 13.73 -26.29
CA THR A 341 9.42 12.32 -25.93
C THR A 341 8.53 12.18 -24.70
N ASN A 342 7.48 11.40 -24.85
CA ASN A 342 6.61 10.96 -23.76
C ASN A 342 6.82 9.46 -23.54
N SER A 343 7.14 9.05 -22.31
CA SER A 343 7.30 7.66 -21.92
C SER A 343 5.96 7.06 -21.51
N VAL A 344 5.64 5.91 -22.07
CA VAL A 344 4.41 5.15 -21.74
C VAL A 344 4.80 3.77 -21.27
N THR A 345 4.30 3.36 -20.09
CA THR A 345 4.49 2.01 -19.58
C THR A 345 3.15 1.37 -19.30
N VAL A 346 3.05 0.05 -19.52
CA VAL A 346 1.83 -0.72 -19.31
C VAL A 346 2.17 -2.07 -18.66
N TYR A 347 1.31 -2.51 -17.76
CA TYR A 347 1.22 -3.88 -17.27
C TYR A 347 -0.24 -4.23 -17.00
N VAL A 348 -0.54 -5.51 -16.88
CA VAL A 348 -1.88 -6.00 -16.51
C VAL A 348 -1.87 -6.74 -15.18
N THR A 349 -3.02 -6.72 -14.50
CA THR A 349 -3.29 -7.57 -13.34
C THR A 349 -4.65 -8.23 -13.52
N ASP A 350 -4.79 -9.48 -13.06
CA ASP A 350 -6.09 -10.14 -12.99
C ASP A 350 -6.76 -9.99 -11.62
N SER A 351 -7.96 -10.54 -11.47
CA SER A 351 -8.73 -10.52 -10.22
C SER A 351 -8.06 -11.24 -9.05
N ARG A 352 -7.11 -12.15 -9.32
CA ARG A 352 -6.31 -12.85 -8.30
C ARG A 352 -5.02 -12.11 -7.95
N GLY A 353 -4.71 -11.00 -8.64
CA GLY A 353 -3.52 -10.19 -8.41
C GLY A 353 -2.28 -10.68 -9.18
N ASN A 354 -2.40 -11.71 -10.05
CA ASN A 354 -1.29 -12.08 -10.92
C ASN A 354 -0.97 -10.91 -11.85
N ARG A 355 0.31 -10.59 -12.02
CA ARG A 355 0.79 -9.42 -12.74
C ARG A 355 1.72 -9.80 -13.88
N SER A 356 1.60 -9.11 -15.02
CA SER A 356 2.57 -9.21 -16.11
C SER A 356 3.87 -8.44 -15.81
N ALA A 357 4.90 -8.72 -16.58
CA ALA A 357 6.01 -7.78 -16.73
C ALA A 357 5.48 -6.44 -17.24
N THR A 358 6.19 -5.35 -16.90
CA THR A 358 5.90 -4.02 -17.43
C THR A 358 6.56 -3.87 -18.79
N ILE A 359 5.79 -3.47 -19.81
CA ILE A 359 6.33 -3.08 -21.12
C ILE A 359 6.35 -1.55 -21.25
N ALA A 360 7.25 -1.03 -22.07
CA ALA A 360 7.40 0.40 -22.28
C ALA A 360 7.43 0.72 -23.78
N THR A 361 6.99 1.94 -24.12
CA THR A 361 7.14 2.54 -25.43
C THR A 361 7.28 4.05 -25.29
N THR A 362 7.56 4.76 -26.38
CA THR A 362 7.64 6.20 -26.41
C THR A 362 6.72 6.80 -27.47
N VAL A 363 6.20 7.99 -27.19
CA VAL A 363 5.42 8.80 -28.11
C VAL A 363 6.14 10.13 -28.28
N MET A 364 6.55 10.45 -29.50
CA MET A 364 7.18 11.73 -29.85
C MET A 364 6.10 12.73 -30.30
N VAL A 365 5.94 13.82 -29.56
CA VAL A 365 5.09 14.95 -29.99
C VAL A 365 5.95 16.00 -30.63
N ALA A 366 5.68 16.33 -31.91
CA ALA A 366 6.40 17.35 -32.61
C ALA A 366 6.24 18.72 -31.92
N GLY A 367 7.33 19.45 -31.80
CA GLY A 367 7.30 20.80 -31.29
C GLY A 367 6.78 21.81 -32.33
N LYS A 368 6.36 22.96 -31.86
CA LYS A 368 5.97 24.08 -32.73
C LYS A 368 6.59 25.40 -32.26
N LEU A 369 6.81 26.28 -33.20
CA LEU A 369 7.10 27.67 -32.96
C LEU A 369 5.95 28.51 -33.54
N ALA A 370 5.23 29.24 -32.68
CA ALA A 370 4.03 29.96 -33.06
C ALA A 370 3.77 31.17 -32.15
N PHE A 371 2.94 32.09 -32.58
CA PHE A 371 2.37 33.09 -31.69
C PHE A 371 1.36 32.41 -30.76
N SER A 372 1.50 32.58 -29.46
CA SER A 372 0.55 32.11 -28.47
C SER A 372 -0.56 33.12 -28.16
N GLN A 373 -0.18 34.42 -28.24
CA GLN A 373 -1.12 35.54 -28.17
C GLN A 373 -0.69 36.61 -29.16
N PHE A 374 -1.68 37.22 -29.76
CA PHE A 374 -1.42 38.22 -30.80
C PHE A 374 -2.62 39.18 -30.92
N ALA A 375 -2.36 40.49 -30.68
CA ALA A 375 -3.39 41.51 -30.88
C ALA A 375 -3.63 41.74 -32.37
N LYS A 376 -4.88 41.56 -32.85
CA LYS A 376 -5.23 41.82 -34.26
C LYS A 376 -5.20 43.29 -34.61
N THR A 377 -5.43 44.16 -33.64
CA THR A 377 -5.39 45.63 -33.77
C THR A 377 -4.66 46.22 -32.59
N SER A 378 -3.87 47.22 -32.80
CA SER A 378 -3.16 47.95 -31.75
C SER A 378 -3.13 49.44 -32.12
N SER A 379 -3.03 50.31 -31.13
CA SER A 379 -3.16 51.74 -31.34
C SER A 379 -2.07 52.54 -30.63
N PHE A 380 -1.91 53.77 -31.08
CA PHE A 380 -1.08 54.77 -30.44
C PHE A 380 -1.92 55.83 -29.71
N THR A 381 -1.32 56.49 -28.72
CA THR A 381 -2.02 57.51 -27.93
C THR A 381 -2.42 58.71 -28.83
N THR A 382 -3.70 59.10 -28.72
CA THR A 382 -4.16 60.34 -29.40
C THR A 382 -3.36 61.55 -28.90
N THR A 383 -2.77 62.30 -29.81
CA THR A 383 -1.81 63.36 -29.46
C THR A 383 -2.13 64.64 -30.25
N ILE A 384 -1.96 65.79 -29.64
CA ILE A 384 -2.07 67.11 -30.31
C ILE A 384 -0.76 67.40 -31.01
N LEU A 385 -0.82 67.68 -32.33
CA LEU A 385 0.34 68.06 -33.10
C LEU A 385 0.80 69.47 -32.72
N SER A 386 2.05 69.59 -32.34
CA SER A 386 2.68 70.86 -31.94
C SER A 386 3.39 71.60 -33.08
N GLY A 387 3.44 71.03 -34.30
CA GLY A 387 4.27 71.51 -35.41
C GLY A 387 5.76 71.20 -35.24
N GLN A 388 6.11 70.43 -34.19
CA GLN A 388 7.46 69.87 -33.98
C GLN A 388 7.43 68.34 -34.23
N GLN A 389 8.56 67.77 -34.53
CA GLN A 389 8.67 66.33 -34.57
C GLN A 389 8.45 65.77 -33.17
N MET A 390 7.76 64.63 -33.10
CA MET A 390 7.40 63.98 -31.82
C MET A 390 7.38 62.46 -31.95
N LEU A 391 7.55 61.82 -30.80
CA LEU A 391 7.48 60.38 -30.70
C LEU A 391 6.28 59.99 -29.85
N ILE A 392 5.25 59.44 -30.46
CA ILE A 392 3.96 59.09 -29.82
C ILE A 392 4.03 57.70 -29.22
N ASN A 393 3.52 57.54 -27.99
CA ASN A 393 3.50 56.29 -27.27
C ASN A 393 2.37 55.37 -27.72
N ARG A 394 2.53 54.11 -27.42
CA ARG A 394 1.51 53.07 -27.55
C ARG A 394 0.41 53.23 -26.52
N ASN A 395 -0.81 52.78 -26.86
CA ASN A 395 -1.81 52.38 -25.90
C ASN A 395 -1.52 50.99 -25.32
N PRO A 396 -2.18 50.52 -24.25
CA PRO A 396 -1.95 49.22 -23.61
C PRO A 396 -2.60 48.03 -24.38
N ASP A 397 -3.06 48.23 -25.60
CA ASP A 397 -3.72 47.25 -26.46
C ASP A 397 -2.76 46.41 -27.32
N TRP A 398 -1.47 46.53 -27.08
CA TRP A 398 -0.44 45.76 -27.78
C TRP A 398 -0.19 44.43 -27.08
N GLN A 399 -0.29 43.31 -27.81
CA GLN A 399 -0.03 41.99 -27.31
C GLN A 399 0.64 41.12 -28.34
N VAL A 400 1.84 40.63 -28.03
CA VAL A 400 2.59 39.66 -28.85
C VAL A 400 3.31 38.71 -27.91
N GLN A 401 2.95 37.43 -27.96
CA GLN A 401 3.63 36.37 -27.22
C GLN A 401 4.03 35.26 -28.20
N VAL A 402 5.20 34.71 -28.00
CA VAL A 402 5.77 33.60 -28.76
C VAL A 402 5.82 32.36 -27.92
N GLN A 403 5.27 31.26 -28.40
CA GLN A 403 5.45 29.91 -27.83
C GLN A 403 6.44 29.15 -28.68
N ASN A 404 7.52 28.70 -28.09
CA ASN A 404 8.47 27.75 -28.71
C ASN A 404 8.43 26.44 -27.91
N SER A 405 8.00 25.35 -28.53
CA SER A 405 7.98 23.99 -27.97
C SER A 405 8.83 22.99 -28.77
N LEU A 406 9.78 23.50 -29.56
CA LEU A 406 10.69 22.68 -30.35
C LEU A 406 11.78 21.96 -29.55
N GLY A 407 11.85 22.26 -28.25
CA GLY A 407 12.79 21.64 -27.32
C GLY A 407 13.79 22.62 -26.72
N THR A 408 14.50 22.17 -25.69
CA THR A 408 15.55 22.94 -25.02
C THR A 408 16.70 23.20 -25.98
N GLY A 409 17.28 24.41 -25.92
CA GLY A 409 18.39 24.83 -26.79
C GLY A 409 17.96 25.34 -28.17
N THR A 410 16.68 25.20 -28.54
CA THR A 410 16.20 25.74 -29.82
C THR A 410 16.10 27.27 -29.76
N THR A 411 16.52 27.93 -30.84
CA THR A 411 16.56 29.40 -30.94
C THR A 411 15.52 29.90 -31.92
N TRP A 412 15.03 31.10 -31.70
CA TRP A 412 14.08 31.77 -32.58
C TRP A 412 14.37 33.27 -32.64
N GLN A 413 13.91 33.87 -33.72
CA GLN A 413 13.94 35.33 -33.87
C GLN A 413 12.61 35.84 -34.40
N LEU A 414 12.26 37.06 -33.98
CA LEU A 414 11.07 37.77 -34.37
C LEU A 414 11.44 39.08 -35.06
N THR A 415 10.96 39.27 -36.30
CA THR A 415 11.08 40.52 -37.00
C THR A 415 9.73 41.18 -37.22
N VAL A 416 9.70 42.48 -37.33
CA VAL A 416 8.51 43.26 -37.67
C VAL A 416 8.82 44.25 -38.78
N GLN A 417 7.85 44.41 -39.70
CA GLN A 417 7.86 45.43 -40.73
C GLN A 417 6.53 46.16 -40.73
N ALA A 418 6.57 47.48 -40.93
CA ALA A 418 5.37 48.31 -41.00
C ALA A 418 5.11 48.81 -42.43
N SER A 419 3.87 48.83 -42.84
CA SER A 419 3.47 49.62 -44.02
C SER A 419 3.49 51.10 -43.71
N GLU A 420 3.40 51.92 -44.74
CA GLU A 420 3.10 53.35 -44.61
C GLU A 420 1.75 53.53 -43.90
N LEU A 421 1.63 54.61 -43.15
CA LEU A 421 0.42 55.01 -42.49
C LEU A 421 -0.38 55.97 -43.38
N THR A 422 -1.62 55.62 -43.69
CA THR A 422 -2.52 56.41 -44.54
C THR A 422 -3.73 56.89 -43.75
N GLU A 423 -4.15 58.12 -44.00
CA GLU A 423 -5.32 58.72 -43.36
C GLU A 423 -6.60 58.04 -43.90
N THR A 424 -7.52 57.75 -43.03
CA THR A 424 -8.71 56.92 -43.33
C THR A 424 -9.60 57.50 -44.42
N THR A 425 -9.80 58.82 -44.46
CA THR A 425 -10.74 59.50 -45.36
C THR A 425 -10.06 59.98 -46.62
N THR A 426 -8.91 60.61 -46.50
CA THR A 426 -8.24 61.29 -47.62
C THR A 426 -7.18 60.44 -48.32
N GLN A 427 -6.82 59.31 -47.71
CA GLN A 427 -5.74 58.42 -48.14
C GLN A 427 -4.36 59.09 -48.22
N HIS A 428 -4.19 60.28 -47.60
CA HIS A 428 -2.89 60.94 -47.54
C HIS A 428 -1.96 60.14 -46.59
N ARG A 429 -0.71 60.07 -46.96
CA ARG A 429 0.32 59.43 -46.10
C ARG A 429 0.66 60.34 -44.96
N LEU A 430 0.88 59.74 -43.81
CA LEU A 430 1.40 60.40 -42.62
C LEU A 430 2.83 60.90 -42.93
N ALA A 431 3.12 62.18 -42.67
CA ALA A 431 4.51 62.60 -42.57
C ALA A 431 5.12 62.09 -41.24
N GLY A 432 5.51 60.81 -41.26
CA GLY A 432 5.98 60.07 -40.10
C GLY A 432 6.04 58.59 -40.40
N GLU A 433 6.54 57.79 -39.45
CA GLU A 433 6.71 56.36 -39.62
C GLU A 433 6.70 55.65 -38.26
N MET A 434 6.39 54.35 -38.26
CA MET A 434 6.59 53.53 -37.09
C MET A 434 8.06 53.21 -36.93
N VAL A 435 8.56 53.31 -35.71
CA VAL A 435 9.96 53.03 -35.36
C VAL A 435 10.05 52.02 -34.21
N TRP A 436 11.06 51.22 -34.25
CA TRP A 436 11.49 50.39 -33.12
C TRP A 436 12.50 51.21 -32.29
N CYS A 437 12.16 51.45 -31.02
CA CYS A 437 13.01 52.13 -30.06
C CYS A 437 13.80 51.11 -29.24
N CYS A 438 15.09 51.08 -29.38
CA CYS A 438 16.01 50.25 -28.61
C CYS A 438 16.26 50.83 -27.22
N ALA A 439 16.78 49.98 -26.29
CA ALA A 439 17.11 50.38 -24.91
C ALA A 439 18.23 51.48 -24.85
N ASP A 440 19.10 51.53 -25.83
CA ASP A 440 20.15 52.55 -25.97
C ASP A 440 19.66 53.87 -26.53
N GLY A 441 18.36 53.98 -26.84
CA GLY A 441 17.73 55.17 -27.44
C GLY A 441 17.77 55.20 -28.96
N THR A 442 18.41 54.23 -29.63
CA THR A 442 18.40 54.10 -31.07
C THR A 442 17.00 53.88 -31.63
N GLN A 443 16.62 54.56 -32.69
CA GLN A 443 15.33 54.39 -33.37
C GLN A 443 15.57 53.77 -34.77
N LEU A 444 14.98 52.63 -35.00
CA LEU A 444 15.08 51.91 -36.28
C LEU A 444 13.74 52.01 -37.02
N PRO A 445 13.70 52.59 -38.23
CA PRO A 445 12.51 52.66 -39.06
C PRO A 445 11.99 51.26 -39.40
N LEU A 446 10.68 51.04 -39.18
CA LEU A 446 10.03 49.77 -39.51
C LEU A 446 9.60 49.65 -40.98
N ALA A 447 9.90 50.62 -41.83
CA ALA A 447 9.67 50.50 -43.27
C ALA A 447 10.40 49.29 -43.87
N ILE A 448 11.45 48.83 -43.22
CA ILE A 448 12.13 47.54 -43.48
C ILE A 448 11.95 46.61 -42.32
N ALA A 449 12.12 45.31 -42.56
CA ALA A 449 12.03 44.32 -41.50
C ALA A 449 13.13 44.51 -40.45
N VAL A 450 12.77 44.72 -39.21
CA VAL A 450 13.69 44.90 -38.06
C VAL A 450 13.53 43.76 -37.09
N GLN A 451 14.63 43.17 -36.65
CA GLN A 451 14.61 42.17 -35.59
C GLN A 451 14.32 42.86 -34.23
N VAL A 452 13.25 42.44 -33.59
CA VAL A 452 12.74 43.06 -32.37
C VAL A 452 12.83 42.16 -31.14
N ALA A 453 12.97 40.86 -31.33
CA ALA A 453 13.21 39.92 -30.28
C ALA A 453 13.90 38.64 -30.79
N GLN A 454 14.59 37.97 -29.90
CA GLN A 454 15.12 36.63 -30.09
C GLN A 454 15.11 35.89 -28.76
N GLY A 455 15.15 34.58 -28.80
CA GLY A 455 15.20 33.78 -27.60
C GLY A 455 15.76 32.39 -27.83
N THR A 456 16.23 31.79 -26.74
CA THR A 456 16.66 30.40 -26.69
C THR A 456 15.84 29.70 -25.59
N ASN A 457 15.26 28.57 -25.93
CA ASN A 457 14.50 27.78 -24.92
C ASN A 457 15.42 27.23 -23.84
N THR A 458 15.10 27.48 -22.60
CA THR A 458 15.73 26.85 -21.44
C THR A 458 14.93 25.63 -20.91
N GLN A 459 13.74 25.45 -21.43
CA GLN A 459 12.82 24.36 -21.14
C GLN A 459 12.26 23.73 -22.41
N PRO A 460 11.72 22.50 -22.38
CA PRO A 460 11.14 21.85 -23.56
C PRO A 460 10.05 22.66 -24.26
N SER A 461 9.30 23.46 -23.51
CA SER A 461 8.29 24.41 -24.02
C SER A 461 8.38 25.71 -23.23
N GLN A 462 8.44 26.83 -23.91
CA GLN A 462 8.58 28.15 -23.29
C GLN A 462 7.69 29.17 -24.00
N VAL A 463 6.99 29.98 -23.21
CA VAL A 463 6.26 31.16 -23.70
C VAL A 463 7.03 32.40 -23.32
N THR A 464 7.26 33.27 -24.31
CA THR A 464 7.93 34.55 -24.11
C THR A 464 6.97 35.69 -24.45
N ASP A 465 6.73 36.57 -23.48
CA ASP A 465 5.93 37.77 -23.67
C ASP A 465 6.84 38.89 -24.20
N ILE A 466 6.67 39.23 -25.51
CA ILE A 466 7.46 40.26 -26.20
C ILE A 466 7.03 41.64 -25.78
N THR A 467 5.73 41.88 -25.73
CA THR A 467 5.15 43.19 -25.39
C THR A 467 5.27 43.53 -23.92
N GLY A 468 5.22 42.53 -23.03
CA GLY A 468 5.44 42.72 -21.60
C GLY A 468 6.84 43.20 -21.22
N ALA A 469 7.83 42.95 -22.09
CA ALA A 469 9.20 43.45 -21.92
C ALA A 469 9.38 44.91 -22.34
N TRP A 470 8.38 45.51 -23.03
CA TRP A 470 8.52 46.87 -23.55
C TRP A 470 8.26 47.90 -22.43
N GLN A 471 9.14 48.86 -22.33
CA GLN A 471 8.98 50.04 -21.44
C GLN A 471 8.38 51.25 -22.16
N ASN A 472 8.12 52.35 -21.48
CA ASN A 472 7.59 53.58 -22.07
C ASN A 472 8.55 54.19 -23.11
N THR A 473 9.84 53.87 -23.04
CA THR A 473 10.86 54.37 -23.94
C THR A 473 11.30 53.35 -25.01
N THR A 474 10.91 52.07 -24.87
CA THR A 474 11.34 50.99 -25.77
C THR A 474 10.18 50.34 -26.52
N GLY A 475 10.47 49.54 -27.57
CA GLY A 475 9.46 48.90 -28.39
C GLY A 475 8.95 49.77 -29.53
N ILE A 476 7.81 49.42 -30.15
CA ILE A 476 7.25 50.15 -31.28
C ILE A 476 6.65 51.46 -30.83
N ARG A 477 7.04 52.57 -31.46
CA ARG A 477 6.47 53.91 -31.25
C ARG A 477 6.20 54.56 -32.60
N LEU A 478 5.42 55.63 -32.62
CA LEU A 478 5.12 56.38 -33.81
C LEU A 478 5.92 57.69 -33.84
N HIS A 479 6.88 57.78 -34.78
CA HIS A 479 7.58 59.02 -35.04
C HIS A 479 6.76 59.84 -36.03
N VAL A 480 6.46 61.06 -35.66
CA VAL A 480 5.67 62.04 -36.43
C VAL A 480 6.53 63.27 -36.72
N ALA A 481 6.70 63.59 -38.00
CA ALA A 481 7.45 64.75 -38.45
C ALA A 481 6.65 66.05 -38.23
N SER A 482 7.32 67.21 -38.20
CA SER A 482 6.73 68.52 -38.01
C SER A 482 5.70 68.92 -39.08
N ALA A 483 5.76 68.31 -40.28
CA ALA A 483 4.85 68.55 -41.39
C ALA A 483 3.58 67.61 -41.36
N ALA A 484 3.40 66.84 -40.29
CA ALA A 484 2.25 65.94 -40.22
C ALA A 484 0.94 66.67 -40.09
N SER A 485 -0.07 66.19 -40.82
CA SER A 485 -1.44 66.67 -40.75
C SER A 485 -2.27 65.92 -39.72
N ARG A 486 -3.29 66.57 -39.17
CA ARG A 486 -4.26 65.91 -38.28
C ARG A 486 -5.06 64.87 -39.05
N GLY A 487 -5.41 63.78 -38.43
CA GLY A 487 -6.23 62.71 -39.02
C GLY A 487 -6.16 61.41 -38.25
N THR A 488 -6.96 60.44 -38.65
CA THR A 488 -6.86 59.07 -38.17
C THR A 488 -6.15 58.24 -39.21
N TYR A 489 -5.02 57.67 -38.82
CA TYR A 489 -4.14 56.94 -39.75
C TYR A 489 -4.15 55.46 -39.43
N HIS A 490 -4.13 54.64 -40.49
CA HIS A 490 -4.02 53.19 -40.43
C HIS A 490 -2.81 52.68 -41.19
N GLY A 491 -2.23 51.65 -40.65
CA GLY A 491 -1.14 50.91 -41.30
C GLY A 491 -1.20 49.45 -40.89
N GLN A 492 -0.39 48.65 -41.53
CA GLN A 492 -0.28 47.22 -41.25
C GLN A 492 1.12 46.90 -40.72
N LEU A 493 1.17 46.01 -39.72
CA LEU A 493 2.39 45.40 -39.26
C LEU A 493 2.45 43.94 -39.73
N THR A 494 3.56 43.57 -40.32
CA THR A 494 3.89 42.19 -40.69
C THR A 494 4.90 41.65 -39.71
N TRP A 495 4.50 40.64 -38.96
CA TRP A 495 5.35 39.95 -38.02
C TRP A 495 5.87 38.64 -38.64
N THR A 496 7.16 38.40 -38.58
CA THR A 496 7.76 37.16 -39.06
C THR A 496 8.53 36.50 -37.96
N LEU A 497 8.08 35.28 -37.59
CA LEU A 497 8.69 34.44 -36.60
C LEU A 497 9.43 33.31 -37.28
N THR A 498 10.72 33.17 -37.04
CA THR A 498 11.56 32.16 -37.66
C THR A 498 12.33 31.37 -36.64
N ASN A 499 12.47 30.05 -36.91
CA ASN A 499 13.42 29.21 -36.17
C ASN A 499 14.83 29.62 -36.67
N SER A 500 15.67 30.03 -35.75
CA SER A 500 17.06 30.38 -36.09
C SER A 500 17.93 29.16 -35.83
N PRO A 501 18.71 28.69 -36.78
CA PRO A 501 19.77 27.72 -36.46
C PRO A 501 20.72 28.34 -35.45
N GLY A 502 20.96 27.64 -34.35
CA GLY A 502 21.89 28.07 -33.30
C GLY A 502 23.34 28.05 -33.77
#